data_9a08579e578207356f413d7c208b9d22
#
_entry.id   9a08579e578207356f413d7c208b9d22
#
_cell.length_a   1.000
_cell.length_b   1.000
_cell.length_c   1.000
_cell.angle_alpha   90.00
_cell.angle_beta   90.00
_cell.angle_gamma   90.00
#
_symmetry.space_group_name_H-M   'P 1'
#
loop_
_entity.id
_entity.type
_entity.pdbx_description
1 polymer ?
#
loop_
_entity_poly.entity_id
_entity_poly.type
_entity_poly.pdbx_seq_one_letter_code
_entity_poly.pdbx_strand_id
1 'polypeptide(L)'
;VPGLKIESTTGTPGDDMTYNIRGTTSINGGEPLVLVNNVPMDINMIDPQDIESVSILKDAASAAIYGARAAFGVILITTKQGKKDMAPRFNYNNNFSFSKASELPQKASPLESVLAYKEMGWANDTYVDGKNITQWEGYIRDYQANPSNYPNGYIFDDQGNLFLMRENDMFADMMDNFGFMQNHSFSVSGGSQRTSYRLSLGYTGEDGILVTDKDKFDRINMSSFLSVDVNKWL
;
A
#
# COMPACT_ATOMS: atom_id res chain seq x y z
N VAL A 1 11.73 -13.57 -6.64
CA VAL A 1 11.93 -14.34 -7.90
C VAL A 1 12.63 -13.43 -8.89
N PRO A 2 13.74 -13.85 -9.54
CA PRO A 2 14.49 -13.00 -10.45
C PRO A 2 13.63 -12.52 -11.63
N GLY A 3 13.59 -11.18 -11.84
CA GLY A 3 12.89 -10.55 -12.95
C GLY A 3 11.39 -10.30 -12.75
N LEU A 4 10.87 -10.46 -11.55
CA LEU A 4 9.58 -9.93 -11.13
C LEU A 4 9.82 -8.64 -10.36
N LYS A 5 9.23 -7.55 -10.83
CA LYS A 5 9.15 -6.27 -10.14
C LYS A 5 7.75 -6.13 -9.55
N ILE A 6 7.68 -5.81 -8.30
CA ILE A 6 6.42 -5.57 -7.57
C ILE A 6 6.48 -4.13 -7.05
N GLU A 7 5.46 -3.34 -7.34
CA GLU A 7 5.37 -1.94 -6.93
C GLU A 7 3.99 -1.68 -6.30
N SER A 8 4.00 -1.01 -5.16
CA SER A 8 2.83 -0.33 -4.61
C SER A 8 2.91 1.13 -5.03
N THR A 9 1.81 1.69 -5.49
CA THR A 9 1.77 3.06 -6.05
C THR A 9 1.52 4.11 -4.97
N THR A 10 0.74 3.78 -3.96
CA THR A 10 0.28 4.75 -2.94
C THR A 10 0.79 4.43 -1.55
N GLY A 11 1.04 3.15 -1.24
CA GLY A 11 1.39 2.69 0.11
C GLY A 11 0.23 2.79 1.11
N THR A 12 -1.00 2.99 0.63
CA THR A 12 -2.20 2.95 1.48
C THR A 12 -2.54 1.51 1.85
N PRO A 13 -3.14 1.26 3.02
CA PRO A 13 -3.60 -0.06 3.41
C PRO A 13 -4.48 -0.71 2.34
N GLY A 14 -4.18 -1.96 2.01
CA GLY A 14 -4.92 -2.72 1.01
C GLY A 14 -4.72 -2.29 -0.44
N ASP A 15 -3.74 -1.44 -0.72
CA ASP A 15 -3.43 -1.02 -2.10
C ASP A 15 -3.03 -2.22 -2.96
N ASP A 16 -3.57 -2.27 -4.17
CA ASP A 16 -3.25 -3.30 -5.13
C ASP A 16 -1.80 -3.13 -5.63
N MET A 17 -1.04 -4.21 -5.55
CA MET A 17 0.32 -4.22 -6.05
C MET A 17 0.33 -4.42 -7.56
N THR A 18 1.14 -3.66 -8.27
CA THR A 18 1.39 -3.86 -9.69
C THR A 18 2.59 -4.79 -9.90
N TYR A 19 2.44 -5.69 -10.87
CA TYR A 19 3.42 -6.73 -11.17
C TYR A 19 3.98 -6.53 -12.57
N ASN A 20 5.30 -6.51 -12.69
CA ASN A 20 5.96 -6.35 -13.98
C ASN A 20 7.09 -7.39 -14.13
N ILE A 21 7.08 -8.13 -15.25
CA ILE A 21 8.06 -9.20 -15.51
C ILE A 21 9.17 -8.76 -16.47
N ARG A 22 8.89 -7.86 -17.41
CA ARG A 22 9.82 -7.50 -18.49
C ARG A 22 10.17 -6.01 -18.57
N GLY A 23 9.79 -5.23 -17.56
CA GLY A 23 9.87 -3.76 -17.64
C GLY A 23 8.76 -3.18 -18.52
N THR A 24 8.80 -1.89 -18.77
CA THR A 24 7.83 -1.19 -19.64
C THR A 24 8.08 -1.55 -21.10
N THR A 25 7.47 -2.64 -21.57
CA THR A 25 7.60 -3.13 -22.94
C THR A 25 6.55 -2.55 -23.90
N SER A 26 5.56 -1.82 -23.38
CA SER A 26 4.49 -1.20 -24.16
C SER A 26 4.19 0.20 -23.61
N ILE A 27 3.93 1.14 -24.51
CA ILE A 27 3.49 2.52 -24.17
C ILE A 27 2.14 2.49 -23.41
N ASN A 28 1.30 1.51 -23.69
CA ASN A 28 -0.02 1.36 -23.04
C ASN A 28 0.02 0.49 -21.76
N GLY A 29 1.21 0.07 -21.31
CA GLY A 29 1.32 -0.86 -20.20
C GLY A 29 0.79 -2.25 -20.53
N GLY A 30 0.78 -3.14 -19.55
CA GLY A 30 0.19 -4.47 -19.61
C GLY A 30 0.62 -5.29 -18.40
N GLU A 31 -0.34 -5.96 -17.80
CA GLU A 31 -0.11 -6.82 -16.65
C GLU A 31 0.15 -8.27 -17.10
N PRO A 32 1.00 -9.02 -16.37
CA PRO A 32 1.19 -10.43 -16.64
C PRO A 32 -0.09 -11.22 -16.36
N LEU A 33 -0.30 -12.29 -17.10
CA LEU A 33 -1.38 -13.23 -16.81
C LEU A 33 -1.07 -14.01 -15.54
N VAL A 34 -1.89 -13.87 -14.52
CA VAL A 34 -1.76 -14.65 -13.27
C VAL A 34 -2.68 -15.87 -13.33
N LEU A 35 -2.11 -17.04 -13.10
CA LEU A 35 -2.84 -18.31 -13.03
C LEU A 35 -2.60 -18.97 -11.69
N VAL A 36 -3.69 -19.22 -10.97
CA VAL A 36 -3.68 -19.95 -9.70
C VAL A 36 -4.25 -21.34 -9.94
N ASN A 37 -3.44 -22.38 -9.79
CA ASN A 37 -3.80 -23.75 -10.12
C ASN A 37 -4.41 -23.84 -11.54
N ASN A 38 -3.81 -23.14 -12.52
CA ASN A 38 -4.22 -23.02 -13.93
C ASN A 38 -5.52 -22.22 -14.18
N VAL A 39 -6.06 -21.53 -13.19
CA VAL A 39 -7.24 -20.65 -13.35
C VAL A 39 -6.81 -19.19 -13.29
N PRO A 40 -7.21 -18.33 -14.25
CA PRO A 40 -6.94 -16.91 -14.16
C PRO A 40 -7.59 -16.31 -12.91
N MET A 41 -6.79 -15.64 -12.08
CA MET A 41 -7.23 -15.04 -10.83
C MET A 41 -6.35 -13.84 -10.49
N ASP A 42 -6.92 -12.88 -9.78
CA ASP A 42 -6.16 -11.77 -9.22
C ASP A 42 -5.27 -12.28 -8.07
N ILE A 43 -3.98 -11.96 -8.15
CA ILE A 43 -2.99 -12.37 -7.15
C ILE A 43 -3.27 -11.74 -5.77
N ASN A 44 -3.87 -10.55 -5.75
CA ASN A 44 -4.21 -9.84 -4.52
C ASN A 44 -5.31 -10.55 -3.70
N MET A 45 -6.05 -11.49 -4.32
CA MET A 45 -7.08 -12.28 -3.65
C MET A 45 -6.55 -13.50 -2.91
N ILE A 46 -5.25 -13.83 -3.05
CA ILE A 46 -4.68 -15.05 -2.49
C ILE A 46 -3.98 -14.74 -1.15
N ASP A 47 -4.21 -15.58 -0.15
CA ASP A 47 -3.37 -15.54 1.05
C ASP A 47 -1.96 -16.04 0.70
N PRO A 48 -0.90 -15.24 0.88
CA PRO A 48 0.47 -15.67 0.66
C PRO A 48 0.85 -16.96 1.40
N GLN A 49 0.22 -17.25 2.55
CA GLN A 49 0.44 -18.46 3.33
C GLN A 49 -0.11 -19.72 2.66
N ASP A 50 -1.03 -19.57 1.71
CA ASP A 50 -1.56 -20.70 0.93
C ASP A 50 -0.71 -21.03 -0.31
N ILE A 51 0.25 -20.19 -0.67
CA ILE A 51 1.13 -20.40 -1.82
C ILE A 51 2.16 -21.49 -1.49
N GLU A 52 2.25 -22.51 -2.36
CA GLU A 52 3.29 -23.54 -2.32
C GLU A 52 4.48 -23.14 -3.20
N SER A 53 4.19 -22.69 -4.43
CA SER A 53 5.24 -22.27 -5.36
C SER A 53 4.75 -21.21 -6.33
N VAL A 54 5.70 -20.37 -6.80
CA VAL A 54 5.48 -19.36 -7.84
C VAL A 54 6.50 -19.61 -8.95
N SER A 55 6.01 -19.78 -10.19
CA SER A 55 6.82 -19.90 -11.38
C SER A 55 6.50 -18.79 -12.36
N ILE A 56 7.52 -18.20 -12.99
CA ILE A 56 7.36 -17.09 -13.92
C ILE A 56 7.82 -17.51 -15.30
N LEU A 57 6.90 -17.45 -16.28
CA LEU A 57 7.21 -17.70 -17.68
C LEU A 57 7.51 -16.37 -18.35
N LYS A 58 8.79 -16.15 -18.62
CA LYS A 58 9.30 -14.91 -19.25
C LYS A 58 9.41 -15.04 -20.77
N ASP A 59 9.64 -16.27 -21.26
CA ASP A 59 9.94 -16.50 -22.65
C ASP A 59 8.67 -16.65 -23.47
N ALA A 60 8.66 -16.07 -24.66
CA ALA A 60 7.52 -16.13 -25.57
C ALA A 60 7.15 -17.58 -25.93
N ALA A 61 8.13 -18.48 -26.03
CA ALA A 61 7.88 -19.88 -26.32
C ALA A 61 7.15 -20.62 -25.19
N SER A 62 7.52 -20.38 -23.93
CA SER A 62 6.85 -20.98 -22.77
C SER A 62 5.49 -20.35 -22.48
N ALA A 63 5.31 -19.08 -22.83
CA ALA A 63 4.04 -18.36 -22.69
C ALA A 63 3.06 -18.61 -23.84
N ALA A 64 3.51 -19.14 -24.98
CA ALA A 64 2.71 -19.31 -26.20
C ALA A 64 1.44 -20.16 -26.00
N ILE A 65 1.47 -21.14 -25.11
CA ILE A 65 0.31 -22.01 -24.80
C ILE A 65 -0.87 -21.23 -24.19
N TYR A 66 -0.62 -20.04 -23.64
CA TYR A 66 -1.64 -19.17 -23.04
C TYR A 66 -2.13 -18.07 -23.99
N GLY A 67 -1.63 -18.07 -25.25
CA GLY A 67 -2.07 -17.16 -26.30
C GLY A 67 -1.73 -15.68 -26.08
N ALA A 68 -2.50 -14.80 -26.69
CA ALA A 68 -2.28 -13.34 -26.66
C ALA A 68 -2.32 -12.75 -25.24
N ARG A 69 -3.03 -13.36 -24.32
CA ARG A 69 -3.13 -12.91 -22.91
C ARG A 69 -1.80 -13.00 -22.15
N ALA A 70 -0.87 -13.79 -22.66
CA ALA A 70 0.45 -14.00 -22.05
C ALA A 70 1.54 -13.08 -22.63
N ALA A 71 1.17 -12.08 -23.43
CA ALA A 71 2.12 -11.17 -24.10
C ALA A 71 3.08 -10.46 -23.10
N PHE A 72 2.61 -10.17 -21.90
CA PHE A 72 3.38 -9.53 -20.84
C PHE A 72 4.01 -10.52 -19.84
N GLY A 73 3.96 -11.81 -20.14
CA GLY A 73 4.44 -12.91 -19.30
C GLY A 73 3.32 -13.59 -18.53
N VAL A 74 3.68 -14.69 -17.85
CA VAL A 74 2.72 -15.47 -17.05
C VAL A 74 3.30 -15.74 -15.67
N ILE A 75 2.50 -15.54 -14.64
CA ILE A 75 2.79 -15.92 -13.25
C ILE A 75 1.93 -17.15 -12.93
N LEU A 76 2.60 -18.29 -12.69
CA LEU A 76 1.94 -19.52 -12.29
C LEU A 76 2.07 -19.67 -10.78
N ILE A 77 0.97 -19.72 -10.09
CA ILE A 77 0.89 -19.92 -8.64
C ILE A 77 0.27 -21.30 -8.38
N THR A 78 0.99 -22.10 -7.63
CA THR A 78 0.47 -23.38 -7.11
C THR A 78 0.16 -23.20 -5.63
N THR A 79 -1.05 -23.54 -5.21
CA THR A 79 -1.42 -23.49 -3.80
C THR A 79 -1.13 -24.79 -3.09
N LYS A 80 -0.89 -24.71 -1.78
CA LYS A 80 -0.72 -25.87 -0.90
C LYS A 80 -1.93 -26.76 -0.94
N GLN A 81 -1.71 -28.06 -1.04
CA GLN A 81 -2.75 -29.08 -1.11
C GLN A 81 -2.63 -30.07 0.07
N GLY A 82 -3.71 -30.77 0.36
CA GLY A 82 -3.66 -31.90 1.26
C GLY A 82 -2.94 -33.09 0.63
N LYS A 83 -2.33 -33.94 1.45
CA LYS A 83 -1.68 -35.20 0.99
C LYS A 83 -2.51 -36.37 1.44
N LYS A 84 -2.54 -37.42 0.59
CA LYS A 84 -3.15 -38.72 0.94
C LYS A 84 -2.36 -39.43 2.05
N ASP A 85 -2.98 -40.31 2.76
CA ASP A 85 -2.42 -41.08 3.86
C ASP A 85 -1.73 -40.23 4.94
N MET A 86 -2.28 -39.04 5.19
CA MET A 86 -1.76 -38.10 6.17
C MET A 86 -2.80 -37.81 7.26
N ALA A 87 -2.40 -37.99 8.52
CA ALA A 87 -3.20 -37.58 9.65
C ALA A 87 -3.50 -36.05 9.59
N PRO A 88 -4.64 -35.60 10.12
CA PRO A 88 -4.96 -34.19 10.16
C PRO A 88 -3.85 -33.37 10.82
N ARG A 89 -3.39 -32.33 10.13
CA ARG A 89 -2.40 -31.37 10.64
C ARG A 89 -3.04 -30.00 10.69
N PHE A 90 -2.92 -29.37 11.84
CA PHE A 90 -3.33 -28.00 12.07
C PHE A 90 -2.09 -27.12 12.02
N ASN A 91 -2.21 -25.99 11.35
CA ASN A 91 -1.16 -25.01 11.27
C ASN A 91 -1.74 -23.61 11.51
N TYR A 92 -1.12 -22.86 12.39
CA TYR A 92 -1.45 -21.46 12.65
C TYR A 92 -0.18 -20.63 12.54
N ASN A 93 -0.26 -19.60 11.70
CA ASN A 93 0.80 -18.60 11.55
C ASN A 93 0.23 -17.23 11.86
N ASN A 94 1.04 -16.40 12.49
CA ASN A 94 0.75 -15.00 12.65
C ASN A 94 1.96 -14.15 12.27
N ASN A 95 1.70 -12.94 11.83
CA ASN A 95 2.72 -11.94 11.55
C ASN A 95 2.20 -10.57 12.00
N PHE A 96 3.04 -9.85 12.74
CA PHE A 96 2.80 -8.47 13.12
C PHE A 96 3.88 -7.60 12.48
N SER A 97 3.46 -6.51 11.86
CA SER A 97 4.35 -5.59 11.17
C SER A 97 4.02 -4.15 11.58
N PHE A 98 5.05 -3.35 11.70
CA PHE A 98 4.95 -1.92 11.95
C PHE A 98 5.58 -1.19 10.78
N SER A 99 4.84 -0.26 10.20
CA SER A 99 5.30 0.60 9.11
C SER A 99 5.44 2.03 9.61
N LYS A 100 6.38 2.76 9.06
CA LYS A 100 6.65 4.15 9.41
C LYS A 100 7.08 4.89 8.16
N ALA A 101 6.71 6.16 8.05
CA ALA A 101 7.25 7.01 7.00
C ALA A 101 8.78 7.07 7.11
N SER A 102 9.48 6.75 6.04
CA SER A 102 10.95 6.75 6.01
C SER A 102 11.51 8.17 6.05
N GLU A 103 10.84 9.09 5.38
CA GLU A 103 11.18 10.51 5.31
C GLU A 103 9.92 11.32 5.08
N LEU A 104 9.77 12.40 5.83
CA LEU A 104 8.70 13.38 5.61
C LEU A 104 9.30 14.61 4.98
N PRO A 105 8.59 15.28 4.05
CA PRO A 105 9.06 16.53 3.47
C PRO A 105 9.32 17.56 4.57
N GLN A 106 10.46 18.21 4.52
CA GLN A 106 10.74 19.33 5.41
C GLN A 106 9.85 20.50 5.03
N LYS A 107 9.16 21.03 6.02
CA LYS A 107 8.31 22.20 5.84
C LYS A 107 9.15 23.47 6.01
N ALA A 108 9.00 24.41 5.08
CA ALA A 108 9.54 25.75 5.27
C ALA A 108 8.80 26.46 6.42
N SER A 109 9.54 27.21 7.23
CA SER A 109 8.93 28.08 8.22
C SER A 109 8.05 29.15 7.54
N PRO A 110 7.09 29.76 8.24
CA PRO A 110 6.29 30.86 7.67
C PRO A 110 7.16 31.99 7.11
N LEU A 111 8.27 32.33 7.79
CA LEU A 111 9.20 33.35 7.31
C LEU A 111 9.90 32.93 6.03
N GLU A 112 10.45 31.70 5.96
CA GLU A 112 11.10 31.19 4.76
C GLU A 112 10.14 31.14 3.57
N SER A 113 8.88 30.74 3.80
CA SER A 113 7.84 30.74 2.76
C SER A 113 7.58 32.15 2.20
N VAL A 114 7.45 33.14 3.08
CA VAL A 114 7.23 34.54 2.66
C VAL A 114 8.44 35.10 1.96
N LEU A 115 9.66 34.81 2.43
CA LEU A 115 10.90 35.24 1.77
C LEU A 115 11.06 34.59 0.39
N ALA A 116 10.70 33.32 0.23
CA ALA A 116 10.70 32.64 -1.07
C ALA A 116 9.73 33.31 -2.06
N TYR A 117 8.53 33.72 -1.63
CA TYR A 117 7.62 34.50 -2.48
C TYR A 117 8.25 35.84 -2.92
N LYS A 118 8.97 36.51 -2.02
CA LYS A 118 9.68 37.75 -2.38
C LYS A 118 10.80 37.53 -3.39
N GLU A 119 11.58 36.46 -3.25
CA GLU A 119 12.64 36.09 -4.19
C GLU A 119 12.09 35.72 -5.58
N MET A 120 10.91 35.11 -5.65
CA MET A 120 10.20 34.86 -6.91
C MET A 120 9.67 36.13 -7.59
N GLY A 121 10.00 37.32 -7.08
CA GLY A 121 9.55 38.60 -7.62
C GLY A 121 8.15 39.03 -7.19
N TRP A 122 7.57 38.34 -6.21
CA TRP A 122 6.26 38.72 -5.61
C TRP A 122 6.45 39.70 -4.45
N ALA A 123 7.37 40.64 -4.61
CA ALA A 123 7.63 41.70 -3.63
C ALA A 123 6.73 42.92 -3.88
N ASN A 124 6.38 43.63 -2.80
CA ASN A 124 5.64 44.89 -2.78
C ASN A 124 4.26 44.84 -3.49
N ASP A 125 3.20 44.94 -2.74
CA ASP A 125 1.81 44.92 -3.19
C ASP A 125 1.31 43.63 -3.89
N THR A 126 2.12 42.58 -3.87
CA THR A 126 1.68 41.27 -4.33
C THR A 126 0.88 40.58 -3.25
N TYR A 127 -0.26 40.04 -3.65
CA TYR A 127 -1.17 39.31 -2.78
C TYR A 127 -1.08 37.80 -3.07
N VAL A 128 -0.96 37.02 -2.03
CA VAL A 128 -1.11 35.53 -2.06
C VAL A 128 -2.32 35.22 -1.20
N ASP A 129 -3.31 34.58 -1.77
CA ASP A 129 -4.60 34.32 -1.10
C ASP A 129 -5.23 35.57 -0.44
N GLY A 130 -5.17 36.72 -1.12
CA GLY A 130 -5.66 37.98 -0.60
C GLY A 130 -4.77 38.66 0.44
N LYS A 131 -3.60 38.10 0.76
CA LYS A 131 -2.67 38.60 1.77
C LYS A 131 -1.51 39.34 1.15
N ASN A 132 -1.23 40.56 1.67
CA ASN A 132 -0.03 41.32 1.28
C ASN A 132 1.22 40.65 1.88
N ILE A 133 2.17 40.27 1.03
CA ILE A 133 3.38 39.55 1.42
C ILE A 133 4.27 40.35 2.36
N THR A 134 4.43 41.63 2.12
CA THR A 134 5.23 42.54 2.97
C THR A 134 4.62 42.67 4.36
N GLN A 135 3.29 42.81 4.43
CA GLN A 135 2.55 42.87 5.68
C GLN A 135 2.66 41.56 6.45
N TRP A 136 2.57 40.42 5.74
CA TRP A 136 2.72 39.10 6.35
C TRP A 136 4.10 38.90 6.96
N GLU A 137 5.16 39.29 6.25
CA GLU A 137 6.52 39.28 6.80
C GLU A 137 6.62 40.13 8.08
N GLY A 138 6.04 41.30 8.08
CA GLY A 138 6.00 42.19 9.24
C GLY A 138 5.37 41.50 10.47
N TYR A 139 4.22 40.87 10.31
CA TYR A 139 3.55 40.11 11.38
C TYR A 139 4.38 38.94 11.88
N ILE A 140 5.04 38.20 10.98
CA ILE A 140 5.89 37.05 11.38
C ILE A 140 7.09 37.55 12.22
N ARG A 141 7.74 38.63 11.81
CA ARG A 141 8.88 39.19 12.55
C ARG A 141 8.47 39.76 13.90
N ASP A 142 7.32 40.40 13.98
CA ASP A 142 6.78 40.91 15.23
C ASP A 142 6.42 39.74 16.18
N TYR A 143 5.80 38.68 15.64
CA TYR A 143 5.53 37.45 16.39
C TYR A 143 6.81 36.81 16.92
N GLN A 144 7.86 36.72 16.13
CA GLN A 144 9.16 36.19 16.57
C GLN A 144 9.81 37.01 17.67
N ALA A 145 9.63 38.34 17.63
CA ALA A 145 10.15 39.21 18.66
C ALA A 145 9.31 39.16 19.96
N ASN A 146 7.98 39.10 19.83
CA ASN A 146 7.03 39.22 20.94
C ASN A 146 5.87 38.18 20.79
N PRO A 147 6.11 36.88 20.99
CA PRO A 147 5.06 35.85 20.80
C PRO A 147 3.82 36.04 21.66
N SER A 148 3.98 36.69 22.83
CA SER A 148 2.89 36.95 23.77
C SER A 148 1.84 37.92 23.25
N ASN A 149 2.16 38.77 22.25
CA ASN A 149 1.20 39.66 21.60
C ASN A 149 0.21 38.87 20.71
N TYR A 150 0.58 37.64 20.33
CA TYR A 150 -0.21 36.82 19.42
C TYR A 150 -0.33 35.39 19.99
N PRO A 151 -1.07 35.18 21.08
CA PRO A 151 -1.09 33.90 21.79
C PRO A 151 -1.54 32.71 20.93
N ASN A 152 -2.34 32.96 19.91
CA ASN A 152 -2.82 31.94 18.97
C ASN A 152 -1.84 31.69 17.80
N GLY A 153 -0.82 32.55 17.61
CA GLY A 153 0.12 32.46 16.51
C GLY A 153 -0.45 32.83 15.13
N TYR A 154 -1.57 33.56 15.13
CA TYR A 154 -2.20 34.13 13.93
C TYR A 154 -2.89 35.46 14.26
N ILE A 155 -3.18 36.23 13.21
CA ILE A 155 -3.95 37.47 13.27
C ILE A 155 -4.87 37.56 12.04
N PHE A 156 -5.99 38.24 12.20
CA PHE A 156 -6.83 38.69 11.09
C PHE A 156 -6.59 40.20 10.85
N ASP A 157 -6.43 40.57 9.59
CA ASP A 157 -6.44 42.01 9.25
C ASP A 157 -7.85 42.59 9.25
N ASP A 158 -7.95 43.91 9.00
CA ASP A 158 -9.22 44.63 8.95
C ASP A 158 -10.16 44.15 7.81
N GLN A 159 -9.62 43.41 6.86
CA GLN A 159 -10.36 42.82 5.73
C GLN A 159 -10.78 41.35 6.00
N GLY A 160 -10.40 40.83 7.15
CA GLY A 160 -10.69 39.41 7.53
C GLY A 160 -9.74 38.38 6.97
N ASN A 161 -8.59 38.78 6.42
CA ASN A 161 -7.57 37.85 5.95
C ASN A 161 -6.80 37.27 7.13
N LEU A 162 -6.62 35.94 7.14
CA LEU A 162 -5.89 35.24 8.16
C LEU A 162 -4.38 35.18 7.84
N PHE A 163 -3.56 35.70 8.73
CA PHE A 163 -2.11 35.63 8.67
C PHE A 163 -1.60 34.63 9.71
N LEU A 164 -1.02 33.51 9.27
CA LEU A 164 -0.39 32.52 10.12
C LEU A 164 1.07 32.90 10.36
N MET A 165 1.49 32.97 11.62
CA MET A 165 2.85 33.35 12.01
C MET A 165 3.59 32.23 12.73
N ARG A 166 2.84 31.33 13.41
CA ARG A 166 3.39 30.18 14.11
C ARG A 166 3.63 29.03 13.14
N GLU A 167 4.73 28.33 13.34
CA GLU A 167 4.90 27.03 12.71
C GLU A 167 3.82 26.05 13.20
N ASN A 168 3.27 25.31 12.26
CA ASN A 168 2.37 24.21 12.53
C ASN A 168 2.89 22.96 11.83
N ASP A 169 3.18 21.92 12.58
CA ASP A 169 3.60 20.65 12.01
C ASP A 169 2.36 19.84 11.57
N MET A 170 1.90 20.13 10.35
CA MET A 170 0.76 19.43 9.77
C MET A 170 0.99 17.92 9.64
N PHE A 171 2.23 17.51 9.45
CA PHE A 171 2.52 16.07 9.36
C PHE A 171 2.38 15.38 10.71
N ALA A 172 2.83 16.03 11.80
CA ALA A 172 2.61 15.52 13.15
C ALA A 172 1.13 15.46 13.54
N ASP A 173 0.32 16.39 13.02
CA ASP A 173 -1.12 16.42 13.27
C ASP A 173 -1.91 15.41 12.41
N MET A 174 -1.39 15.05 11.25
CA MET A 174 -2.08 14.21 10.26
C MET A 174 -1.58 12.77 10.22
N MET A 175 -0.45 12.49 10.82
CA MET A 175 0.21 11.18 10.73
C MET A 175 0.48 10.59 12.10
N ASP A 176 0.17 9.32 12.26
CA ASP A 176 0.62 8.52 13.39
C ASP A 176 2.10 8.15 13.25
N ASN A 177 2.75 7.89 14.38
CA ASN A 177 4.16 7.51 14.39
C ASN A 177 4.44 6.20 13.66
N PHE A 178 3.45 5.32 13.58
CA PHE A 178 3.54 4.04 12.87
C PHE A 178 2.16 3.52 12.49
N GLY A 179 2.09 2.84 11.36
CA GLY A 179 0.98 1.98 10.97
C GLY A 179 1.19 0.56 11.53
N PHE A 180 0.11 -0.16 11.74
CA PHE A 180 0.14 -1.51 12.29
C PHE A 180 -0.55 -2.49 11.34
N MET A 181 0.13 -3.61 11.04
CA MET A 181 -0.46 -4.69 10.28
C MET A 181 -0.40 -6.00 11.07
N GLN A 182 -1.49 -6.72 11.07
CA GLN A 182 -1.60 -8.07 11.61
C GLN A 182 -2.10 -9.04 10.54
N ASN A 183 -1.49 -10.20 10.50
CA ASN A 183 -1.89 -11.27 9.60
C ASN A 183 -1.99 -12.57 10.39
N HIS A 184 -3.14 -13.21 10.31
CA HIS A 184 -3.43 -14.49 10.96
C HIS A 184 -3.86 -15.50 9.90
N SER A 185 -3.21 -16.64 9.84
CA SER A 185 -3.56 -17.71 8.92
C SER A 185 -3.67 -19.04 9.68
N PHE A 186 -4.82 -19.64 9.58
CA PHE A 186 -5.11 -20.96 10.13
C PHE A 186 -5.38 -21.94 9.00
N SER A 187 -4.81 -23.15 9.07
CA SER A 187 -5.14 -24.19 8.10
C SER A 187 -5.17 -25.57 8.72
N VAL A 188 -6.01 -26.40 8.15
CA VAL A 188 -6.06 -27.85 8.43
C VAL A 188 -5.89 -28.60 7.11
N SER A 189 -5.04 -29.61 7.11
CA SER A 189 -4.83 -30.48 5.97
C SER A 189 -4.66 -31.94 6.41
N GLY A 190 -5.09 -32.86 5.56
CA GLY A 190 -5.00 -34.29 5.85
C GLY A 190 -5.51 -35.08 4.68
N GLY A 191 -5.58 -36.40 4.86
CA GLY A 191 -6.13 -37.28 3.85
C GLY A 191 -6.13 -38.75 4.26
N SER A 192 -7.01 -39.51 3.62
CA SER A 192 -7.05 -40.97 3.64
C SER A 192 -6.38 -41.53 2.38
N GLN A 193 -6.45 -42.83 2.18
CA GLN A 193 -5.94 -43.51 0.94
C GLN A 193 -6.58 -42.94 -0.35
N ARG A 194 -7.83 -42.48 -0.29
CA ARG A 194 -8.60 -42.03 -1.46
C ARG A 194 -8.96 -40.56 -1.45
N THR A 195 -8.73 -39.89 -0.34
CA THR A 195 -9.12 -38.48 -0.22
C THR A 195 -7.93 -37.68 0.30
N SER A 196 -7.81 -36.44 -0.18
CA SER A 196 -6.95 -35.45 0.45
C SER A 196 -7.70 -34.13 0.52
N TYR A 197 -7.47 -33.39 1.59
CA TYR A 197 -8.16 -32.13 1.84
C TYR A 197 -7.22 -31.10 2.46
N ARG A 198 -7.52 -29.84 2.19
CA ARG A 198 -6.97 -28.70 2.88
C ARG A 198 -8.07 -27.63 2.99
N LEU A 199 -8.18 -27.04 4.15
CA LEU A 199 -8.99 -25.87 4.41
C LEU A 199 -8.10 -24.81 5.05
N SER A 200 -8.17 -23.57 4.59
CA SER A 200 -7.45 -22.45 5.19
C SER A 200 -8.39 -21.26 5.40
N LEU A 201 -8.10 -20.48 6.43
CA LEU A 201 -8.75 -19.24 6.78
C LEU A 201 -7.67 -18.23 7.13
N GLY A 202 -7.65 -17.10 6.41
CA GLY A 202 -6.74 -16.00 6.63
C GLY A 202 -7.50 -14.73 7.03
N TYR A 203 -6.91 -13.96 7.92
CA TYR A 203 -7.32 -12.60 8.26
C TYR A 203 -6.12 -11.67 8.15
N THR A 204 -6.29 -10.56 7.46
CA THR A 204 -5.32 -9.47 7.39
C THR A 204 -6.03 -8.19 7.82
N GLY A 205 -5.51 -7.54 8.85
CA GLY A 205 -5.92 -6.19 9.26
C GLY A 205 -4.73 -5.26 9.14
N GLU A 206 -4.91 -4.12 8.54
CA GLU A 206 -3.86 -3.11 8.34
C GLU A 206 -4.42 -1.73 8.67
N ASP A 207 -3.78 -1.06 9.61
CA ASP A 207 -3.99 0.35 9.91
C ASP A 207 -2.84 1.14 9.30
N GLY A 208 -3.16 2.15 8.50
CA GLY A 208 -2.17 3.04 7.89
C GLY A 208 -1.56 4.01 8.88
N ILE A 209 -0.81 4.98 8.34
CA ILE A 209 -0.12 6.00 9.14
C ILE A 209 -0.90 7.32 9.22
N LEU A 210 -2.05 7.43 8.56
CA LEU A 210 -2.86 8.65 8.63
C LEU A 210 -3.81 8.60 9.84
N VAL A 211 -3.89 9.71 10.57
CA VAL A 211 -4.81 9.88 11.70
C VAL A 211 -6.25 9.99 11.17
N THR A 212 -6.79 8.88 10.69
CA THR A 212 -8.16 8.79 10.17
C THR A 212 -8.68 7.36 10.27
N ASP A 213 -9.97 7.21 10.58
CA ASP A 213 -10.62 5.89 10.58
C ASP A 213 -10.81 5.28 9.18
N LYS A 214 -10.45 6.02 8.12
CA LYS A 214 -10.59 5.56 6.73
C LYS A 214 -9.31 4.94 6.16
N ASP A 215 -8.17 5.12 6.84
CA ASP A 215 -6.88 4.55 6.45
C ASP A 215 -6.71 3.14 7.05
N LYS A 216 -7.70 2.27 6.80
CA LYS A 216 -7.77 0.91 7.34
C LYS A 216 -8.19 -0.08 6.27
N PHE A 217 -7.66 -1.27 6.37
CA PHE A 217 -7.99 -2.36 5.48
C PHE A 217 -8.16 -3.66 6.26
N ASP A 218 -9.28 -4.34 6.03
CA ASP A 218 -9.58 -5.64 6.59
C ASP A 218 -9.88 -6.63 5.47
N ARG A 219 -9.24 -7.80 5.49
CA ARG A 219 -9.48 -8.85 4.52
C ARG A 219 -9.58 -10.21 5.20
N ILE A 220 -10.59 -10.96 4.81
CA ILE A 220 -10.76 -12.36 5.18
C ILE A 220 -10.65 -13.21 3.92
N ASN A 221 -9.76 -14.19 3.92
CA ASN A 221 -9.57 -15.16 2.87
C ASN A 221 -10.02 -16.53 3.36
N MET A 222 -10.71 -17.29 2.51
CA MET A 222 -11.02 -18.69 2.74
C MET A 222 -10.68 -19.50 1.51
N SER A 223 -9.92 -20.57 1.69
CA SER A 223 -9.52 -21.48 0.61
C SER A 223 -9.85 -22.91 1.01
N SER A 224 -10.36 -23.69 0.07
CA SER A 224 -10.65 -25.10 0.28
C SER A 224 -10.15 -25.94 -0.91
N PHE A 225 -9.53 -27.04 -0.59
CA PHE A 225 -9.09 -28.04 -1.57
C PHE A 225 -9.61 -29.40 -1.13
N LEU A 226 -10.24 -30.13 -2.04
CA LEU A 226 -10.68 -31.50 -1.84
C LEU A 226 -10.38 -32.31 -3.10
N SER A 227 -9.68 -33.42 -2.92
CA SER A 227 -9.47 -34.41 -3.98
C SER A 227 -9.94 -35.77 -3.53
N VAL A 228 -10.71 -36.44 -4.38
CA VAL A 228 -11.31 -37.76 -4.10
C VAL A 228 -11.08 -38.66 -5.29
N ASP A 229 -10.51 -39.84 -5.06
CA ASP A 229 -10.43 -40.92 -6.08
C ASP A 229 -11.75 -41.66 -6.12
N VAL A 230 -12.56 -41.44 -7.14
CA VAL A 230 -13.94 -41.95 -7.20
C VAL A 230 -13.99 -43.42 -7.62
N ASN A 231 -13.18 -43.89 -8.52
CA ASN A 231 -13.02 -45.31 -8.87
C ASN A 231 -11.99 -45.53 -9.98
N LYS A 232 -11.55 -46.82 -10.16
CA LYS A 232 -10.64 -47.18 -11.25
C LYS A 232 -11.26 -47.24 -12.65
N TRP A 233 -12.57 -46.91 -12.77
CA TRP A 233 -13.35 -47.08 -14.00
C TRP A 233 -13.87 -45.74 -14.62
N LEU A 234 -13.39 -44.62 -14.13
CA LEU A 234 -13.63 -43.30 -14.71
C LEU A 234 -12.33 -42.68 -15.20
#